data_387087f044ccd674b0c64fb10627b923
#
_entry.id   387087f044ccd674b0c64fb10627b923
#
_cell.length_a   1.000
_cell.length_b   1.000
_cell.length_c   1.000
_cell.angle_alpha   90.00
_cell.angle_beta   90.00
_cell.angle_gamma   90.00
#
_symmetry.space_group_name_H-M   'P 1'
#
loop_
_entity.id
_entity.type
_entity.pdbx_description
1 polymer ?
#
loop_
_entity_poly.entity_id
_entity_poly.type
_entity_poly.pdbx_seq_one_letter_code
_entity_poly.pdbx_strand_id
1 'polypeptide(L)'
;MERIVLKADLILHGRELDSMEKGSIVIENGRILDILPQHALADFPITDACELSFPGQTLMPGMIECHNHLCIDATLPEHLELLAWSNECQLTILALKGLEEDLLSGVTTARCLGDKYYIDTTMKKLIEDGKATGPRLLAAGTGMKGSHGAGYIGSPHCGTEEIRNTCRQNLKRGVDLLKLFVTPGVPDPTSSFVPSFLSLEEISMAVSE
;
A
#
# COMPACT_ATOMS: atom_id res chain seq x y z
N MET A 1 3.13 -27.74 -12.41
CA MET A 1 2.37 -27.13 -11.30
C MET A 1 3.37 -26.80 -10.20
N GLU A 2 3.44 -25.55 -9.81
CA GLU A 2 4.33 -25.15 -8.72
C GLU A 2 3.61 -25.40 -7.39
N ARG A 3 4.17 -26.26 -6.55
CA ARG A 3 3.66 -26.57 -5.22
C ARG A 3 4.70 -26.23 -4.17
N ILE A 4 4.27 -25.56 -3.11
CA ILE A 4 5.12 -25.18 -1.98
C ILE A 4 4.41 -25.58 -0.69
N VAL A 5 5.17 -26.16 0.23
CA VAL A 5 4.73 -26.42 1.60
C VAL A 5 5.58 -25.59 2.55
N LEU A 6 4.95 -24.71 3.30
CA LEU A 6 5.60 -23.95 4.36
C LEU A 6 5.30 -24.62 5.70
N LYS A 7 6.33 -24.88 6.51
CA LYS A 7 6.22 -25.47 7.85
C LYS A 7 6.74 -24.48 8.88
N ALA A 8 6.01 -24.27 9.97
CA ALA A 8 6.45 -23.44 11.08
C ALA A 8 6.00 -24.00 12.43
N ASP A 9 6.65 -23.54 13.48
CA ASP A 9 6.28 -23.91 14.84
C ASP A 9 4.97 -23.27 15.28
N LEU A 10 4.64 -22.10 14.72
CA LEU A 10 3.37 -21.42 14.92
C LEU A 10 2.86 -20.84 13.60
N ILE A 11 1.58 -21.03 13.31
CA ILE A 11 0.88 -20.38 12.22
C ILE A 11 -0.28 -19.57 12.80
N LEU A 12 -0.34 -18.30 12.45
CA LEU A 12 -1.53 -17.45 12.66
C LEU A 12 -2.34 -17.43 11.37
N HIS A 13 -3.61 -17.79 11.43
CA HIS A 13 -4.42 -17.91 10.23
C HIS A 13 -5.87 -17.45 10.45
N GLY A 14 -6.62 -17.37 9.36
CA GLY A 14 -8.00 -16.92 9.41
C GLY A 14 -8.14 -15.43 9.71
N ARG A 15 -9.37 -14.97 9.81
CA ARG A 15 -9.69 -13.56 10.03
C ARG A 15 -9.33 -13.08 11.45
N GLU A 16 -9.48 -13.97 12.42
CA GLU A 16 -9.26 -13.66 13.84
C GLU A 16 -7.83 -14.00 14.29
N LEU A 17 -6.95 -14.38 13.34
CA LEU A 17 -5.58 -14.83 13.59
C LEU A 17 -5.51 -15.99 14.58
N ASP A 18 -6.36 -17.01 14.36
CA ASP A 18 -6.31 -18.23 15.14
C ASP A 18 -4.93 -18.87 15.08
N SER A 19 -4.48 -19.42 16.21
CA SER A 19 -3.15 -19.99 16.31
C SER A 19 -3.17 -21.52 16.09
N MET A 20 -2.21 -22.02 15.29
CA MET A 20 -1.95 -23.43 15.08
C MET A 20 -0.48 -23.72 15.37
N GLU A 21 -0.23 -24.55 16.39
CA GLU A 21 1.12 -25.04 16.67
C GLU A 21 1.53 -26.14 15.69
N LYS A 22 2.80 -26.14 15.28
CA LYS A 22 3.37 -27.10 14.32
C LYS A 22 2.47 -27.26 13.08
N GLY A 23 2.19 -26.13 12.44
CA GLY A 23 1.33 -26.08 11.26
C GLY A 23 2.11 -26.18 9.95
N SER A 24 1.35 -26.46 8.88
CA SER A 24 1.81 -26.43 7.49
C SER A 24 0.83 -25.64 6.63
N ILE A 25 1.35 -24.84 5.72
CA ILE A 25 0.58 -24.14 4.68
C ILE A 25 0.90 -24.80 3.34
N VAL A 26 -0.10 -25.29 2.65
CA VAL A 26 0.02 -25.87 1.32
C VAL A 26 -0.37 -24.82 0.29
N ILE A 27 0.54 -24.54 -0.63
CA ILE A 27 0.36 -23.53 -1.69
C ILE A 27 0.48 -24.22 -3.05
N GLU A 28 -0.45 -23.93 -3.94
CA GLU A 28 -0.40 -24.37 -5.33
C GLU A 28 -0.66 -23.18 -6.26
N ASN A 29 0.23 -22.96 -7.23
CA ASN A 29 0.14 -21.87 -8.20
C ASN A 29 -0.13 -20.49 -7.55
N GLY A 30 0.57 -20.19 -6.46
CA GLY A 30 0.47 -18.93 -5.72
C GLY A 30 -0.80 -18.77 -4.86
N ARG A 31 -1.58 -19.84 -4.65
CA ARG A 31 -2.78 -19.82 -3.81
C ARG A 31 -2.67 -20.82 -2.67
N ILE A 32 -3.09 -20.41 -1.49
CA ILE A 32 -3.20 -21.32 -0.35
C ILE A 32 -4.33 -22.31 -0.65
N LEU A 33 -3.97 -23.60 -0.67
CA LEU A 33 -4.94 -24.70 -0.80
C LEU A 33 -5.48 -25.09 0.56
N ASP A 34 -4.58 -25.22 1.55
CA ASP A 34 -4.96 -25.67 2.88
C ASP A 34 -3.97 -25.18 3.93
N ILE A 35 -4.42 -25.14 5.19
CA ILE A 35 -3.62 -24.89 6.38
C ILE A 35 -3.94 -25.99 7.36
N LEU A 36 -2.97 -26.84 7.67
CA LEU A 36 -3.21 -28.07 8.44
C LEU A 36 -2.05 -28.35 9.42
N PRO A 37 -2.31 -29.13 10.48
CA PRO A 37 -1.25 -29.57 11.37
C PRO A 37 -0.20 -30.41 10.62
N GLN A 38 1.08 -30.31 10.98
CA GLN A 38 2.16 -31.03 10.27
C GLN A 38 1.96 -32.54 10.21
N HIS A 39 1.34 -33.14 11.23
CA HIS A 39 1.07 -34.58 11.23
C HIS A 39 0.04 -35.02 10.18
N ALA A 40 -0.88 -34.12 9.80
CA ALA A 40 -1.88 -34.37 8.75
C ALA A 40 -1.32 -34.22 7.33
N LEU A 41 -0.13 -33.63 7.18
CA LEU A 41 0.51 -33.46 5.88
C LEU A 41 0.84 -34.80 5.20
N ALA A 42 1.11 -35.86 5.96
CA ALA A 42 1.41 -37.17 5.41
C ALA A 42 0.24 -37.80 4.62
N ASP A 43 -0.99 -37.44 5.00
CA ASP A 43 -2.21 -37.92 4.35
C ASP A 43 -2.69 -36.99 3.24
N PHE A 44 -2.03 -35.84 3.06
CA PHE A 44 -2.38 -34.88 2.05
C PHE A 44 -1.76 -35.27 0.70
N PRO A 45 -2.52 -35.31 -0.41
CA PRO A 45 -2.03 -35.81 -1.69
C PRO A 45 -1.10 -34.81 -2.39
N ILE A 46 0.07 -34.57 -1.80
CA ILE A 46 1.10 -33.70 -2.37
C ILE A 46 2.21 -34.56 -2.93
N THR A 47 2.48 -34.40 -4.23
CA THR A 47 3.68 -34.92 -4.89
C THR A 47 4.48 -33.75 -5.44
N ASP A 48 5.80 -33.86 -5.39
CA ASP A 48 6.74 -32.91 -6.00
C ASP A 48 6.61 -31.45 -5.48
N ALA A 49 6.38 -31.26 -4.17
CA ALA A 49 6.32 -29.95 -3.55
C ALA A 49 7.72 -29.51 -3.07
N CYS A 50 8.03 -28.20 -3.24
CA CYS A 50 9.15 -27.57 -2.55
C CYS A 50 8.77 -27.34 -1.10
N GLU A 51 9.50 -27.94 -0.15
CA GLU A 51 9.27 -27.74 1.27
C GLU A 51 10.23 -26.68 1.84
N LEU A 52 9.66 -25.68 2.53
CA LEU A 52 10.38 -24.68 3.27
C LEU A 52 10.01 -24.76 4.75
N SER A 53 11.00 -24.85 5.62
CA SER A 53 10.80 -24.99 7.06
C SER A 53 11.34 -23.78 7.82
N PHE A 54 10.56 -23.27 8.75
CA PHE A 54 10.82 -22.08 9.55
C PHE A 54 10.79 -22.41 11.05
N PRO A 55 11.79 -23.17 11.56
CA PRO A 55 11.84 -23.54 12.97
C PRO A 55 12.04 -22.30 13.86
N GLY A 56 11.35 -22.23 14.97
CA GLY A 56 11.36 -21.09 15.90
C GLY A 56 10.68 -19.83 15.37
N GLN A 57 10.01 -19.91 14.23
CA GLN A 57 9.36 -18.75 13.62
C GLN A 57 7.83 -18.93 13.59
N THR A 58 7.16 -17.80 13.46
CA THR A 58 5.71 -17.70 13.25
C THR A 58 5.42 -17.29 11.82
N LEU A 59 4.60 -18.06 11.12
CA LEU A 59 4.00 -17.66 9.85
C LEU A 59 2.68 -16.94 10.11
N MET A 60 2.46 -15.83 9.44
CA MET A 60 1.23 -15.05 9.54
C MET A 60 0.87 -14.43 8.19
N PRO A 61 -0.39 -14.00 7.99
CA PRO A 61 -0.74 -13.20 6.82
C PRO A 61 0.14 -11.97 6.72
N GLY A 62 0.50 -11.58 5.49
CA GLY A 62 1.26 -10.35 5.27
C GLY A 62 0.52 -9.12 5.82
N MET A 63 1.28 -8.17 6.33
CA MET A 63 0.73 -6.93 6.88
C MET A 63 0.16 -6.04 5.77
N ILE A 64 -0.82 -5.21 6.14
CA ILE A 64 -1.46 -4.23 5.25
C ILE A 64 -1.18 -2.84 5.80
N GLU A 65 -0.42 -2.04 5.02
CA GLU A 65 -0.22 -0.63 5.32
C GLU A 65 -1.37 0.20 4.71
N CYS A 66 -2.17 0.81 5.56
CA CYS A 66 -3.38 1.52 5.14
C CYS A 66 -3.16 3.00 4.81
N HIS A 67 -1.99 3.56 5.08
CA HIS A 67 -1.68 4.98 4.87
C HIS A 67 -0.24 5.16 4.41
N ASN A 68 0.04 4.83 3.16
CA ASN A 68 1.36 4.93 2.55
C ASN A 68 1.46 6.13 1.59
N HIS A 69 2.68 6.65 1.45
CA HIS A 69 3.12 7.59 0.43
C HIS A 69 4.48 7.14 -0.09
N LEU A 70 4.54 6.61 -1.29
CA LEU A 70 5.75 5.99 -1.86
C LEU A 70 6.91 6.98 -2.03
N CYS A 71 6.60 8.27 -2.18
CA CYS A 71 7.60 9.32 -2.39
C CYS A 71 8.14 9.92 -1.09
N ILE A 72 7.82 9.36 0.08
CA ILE A 72 8.28 9.84 1.38
C ILE A 72 9.15 8.77 2.05
N ASP A 73 10.40 9.10 2.33
CA ASP A 73 11.26 8.31 3.22
C ASP A 73 11.32 9.02 4.59
N ALA A 74 10.45 8.62 5.51
CA ALA A 74 10.34 9.23 6.83
C ALA A 74 11.58 8.99 7.74
N THR A 75 12.54 8.17 7.31
CA THR A 75 13.82 7.97 8.01
C THR A 75 14.79 9.12 7.76
N LEU A 76 14.56 9.90 6.70
CA LEU A 76 15.38 11.05 6.35
C LEU A 76 14.87 12.32 7.03
N PRO A 77 15.73 13.07 7.74
CA PRO A 77 15.33 14.35 8.37
C PRO A 77 14.71 15.35 7.39
N GLU A 78 15.24 15.40 6.16
CA GLU A 78 14.82 16.29 5.08
C GLU A 78 13.72 15.74 4.16
N HIS A 79 13.00 14.70 4.56
CA HIS A 79 12.04 13.98 3.71
C HIS A 79 10.95 14.88 3.08
N LEU A 80 10.50 15.92 3.78
CA LEU A 80 9.53 16.86 3.24
C LEU A 80 10.14 17.81 2.21
N GLU A 81 11.38 18.21 2.41
CA GLU A 81 12.13 19.04 1.44
C GLU A 81 12.44 18.24 0.17
N LEU A 82 12.87 16.98 0.33
CA LEU A 82 13.05 16.06 -0.80
C LEU A 82 11.76 15.90 -1.58
N LEU A 83 10.63 15.68 -0.92
CA LEU A 83 9.34 15.59 -1.58
C LEU A 83 8.98 16.90 -2.32
N ALA A 84 9.29 18.07 -1.73
CA ALA A 84 8.97 19.37 -2.31
C ALA A 84 9.76 19.64 -3.60
N TRP A 85 11.08 19.38 -3.58
CA TRP A 85 12.03 19.86 -4.57
C TRP A 85 12.55 18.80 -5.53
N SER A 86 12.33 17.51 -5.25
CA SER A 86 12.76 16.43 -6.15
C SER A 86 11.90 16.36 -7.41
N ASN A 87 12.56 15.99 -8.50
CA ASN A 87 11.89 15.70 -9.77
C ASN A 87 11.31 14.29 -9.81
N GLU A 88 10.58 13.98 -10.87
CA GLU A 88 9.91 12.69 -11.05
C GLU A 88 10.88 11.50 -10.97
N CYS A 89 12.06 11.60 -11.60
CA CYS A 89 13.04 10.51 -11.59
C CYS A 89 13.57 10.22 -10.18
N GLN A 90 13.87 11.27 -9.40
CA GLN A 90 14.35 11.13 -8.03
C GLN A 90 13.31 10.47 -7.13
N LEU A 91 12.06 10.95 -7.20
CA LEU A 91 10.94 10.38 -6.42
C LEU A 91 10.61 8.95 -6.86
N THR A 92 10.75 8.62 -8.14
CA THR A 92 10.59 7.25 -8.64
C THR A 92 11.62 6.30 -8.01
N ILE A 93 12.88 6.73 -7.88
CA ILE A 93 13.93 5.93 -7.23
C ILE A 93 13.62 5.72 -5.75
N LEU A 94 13.17 6.77 -5.05
CA LEU A 94 12.75 6.66 -3.65
C LEU A 94 11.57 5.70 -3.50
N ALA A 95 10.58 5.76 -4.39
CA ALA A 95 9.44 4.86 -4.39
C ALA A 95 9.84 3.40 -4.57
N LEU A 96 10.77 3.10 -5.50
CA LEU A 96 11.28 1.73 -5.70
C LEU A 96 11.96 1.19 -4.44
N LYS A 97 12.77 2.02 -3.78
CA LYS A 97 13.42 1.65 -2.51
C LYS A 97 12.38 1.39 -1.41
N GLY A 98 11.41 2.30 -1.25
CA GLY A 98 10.36 2.15 -0.26
C GLY A 98 9.51 0.88 -0.45
N LEU A 99 9.22 0.49 -1.70
CA LEU A 99 8.51 -0.74 -2.01
C LEU A 99 9.28 -1.99 -1.57
N GLU A 100 10.60 -2.01 -1.74
CA GLU A 100 11.46 -3.10 -1.27
C GLU A 100 11.49 -3.15 0.27
N GLU A 101 11.64 -2.00 0.93
CA GLU A 101 11.62 -1.89 2.39
C GLU A 101 10.28 -2.31 2.99
N ASP A 102 9.16 -1.95 2.37
CA ASP A 102 7.80 -2.41 2.74
C ASP A 102 7.74 -3.94 2.76
N LEU A 103 8.17 -4.61 1.68
CA LEU A 103 8.17 -6.07 1.61
C LEU A 103 9.09 -6.70 2.66
N LEU A 104 10.30 -6.17 2.85
CA LEU A 104 11.25 -6.67 3.84
C LEU A 104 10.74 -6.50 5.27
N SER A 105 9.88 -5.51 5.52
CA SER A 105 9.19 -5.33 6.80
C SER A 105 7.96 -6.21 6.98
N GLY A 106 7.55 -6.97 5.94
CA GLY A 106 6.40 -7.87 5.95
C GLY A 106 5.09 -7.24 5.45
N VAL A 107 5.12 -6.01 4.91
CA VAL A 107 3.96 -5.38 4.25
C VAL A 107 3.78 -5.99 2.87
N THR A 108 2.68 -6.69 2.65
CA THR A 108 2.35 -7.34 1.37
C THR A 108 1.25 -6.63 0.58
N THR A 109 0.57 -5.68 1.22
CA THR A 109 -0.42 -4.80 0.59
C THR A 109 -0.27 -3.40 1.16
N ALA A 110 -0.22 -2.36 0.31
CA ALA A 110 -0.16 -0.98 0.74
C ALA A 110 -1.22 -0.13 0.03
N ARG A 111 -1.86 0.75 0.79
CA ARG A 111 -2.79 1.76 0.28
C ARG A 111 -2.09 3.10 0.21
N CYS A 112 -1.71 3.50 -1.02
CA CYS A 112 -1.11 4.79 -1.30
C CYS A 112 -2.17 5.88 -1.27
N LEU A 113 -1.93 6.93 -0.50
CA LEU A 113 -2.86 8.04 -0.29
C LEU A 113 -2.43 9.31 -1.03
N GLY A 114 -2.01 9.11 -2.28
CA GLY A 114 -1.61 10.16 -3.21
C GLY A 114 -0.10 10.37 -3.24
N ASP A 115 0.44 10.42 -4.44
CA ASP A 115 1.84 10.71 -4.72
C ASP A 115 1.96 11.73 -5.85
N LYS A 116 3.12 12.38 -5.96
CA LYS A 116 3.42 13.26 -7.09
C LYS A 116 3.60 12.44 -8.37
N TYR A 117 3.32 13.07 -9.50
CA TYR A 117 3.58 12.52 -10.86
C TYR A 117 2.89 11.18 -11.13
N TYR A 118 1.87 10.78 -10.35
CA TYR A 118 1.22 9.48 -10.48
C TYR A 118 2.16 8.29 -10.31
N ILE A 119 3.18 8.44 -9.47
CA ILE A 119 4.17 7.39 -9.23
C ILE A 119 3.51 6.14 -8.64
N ASP A 120 2.51 6.30 -7.76
CA ASP A 120 1.74 5.18 -7.19
C ASP A 120 1.04 4.34 -8.27
N THR A 121 0.36 4.98 -9.23
CA THR A 121 -0.30 4.25 -10.32
C THR A 121 0.69 3.60 -11.27
N THR A 122 1.85 4.24 -11.49
CA THR A 122 2.93 3.68 -12.29
C THR A 122 3.54 2.46 -11.62
N MET A 123 3.86 2.55 -10.33
CA MET A 123 4.41 1.42 -9.56
C MET A 123 3.43 0.27 -9.47
N LYS A 124 2.14 0.55 -9.19
CA LYS A 124 1.08 -0.48 -9.22
C LYS A 124 1.13 -1.28 -10.51
N LYS A 125 1.12 -0.60 -11.64
CA LYS A 125 1.17 -1.26 -12.96
C LYS A 125 2.45 -2.06 -13.17
N LEU A 126 3.61 -1.53 -12.78
CA LEU A 126 4.89 -2.23 -12.92
C LEU A 126 4.95 -3.50 -12.06
N ILE A 127 4.38 -3.47 -10.86
CA ILE A 127 4.27 -4.64 -9.98
C ILE A 127 3.31 -5.67 -10.58
N GLU A 128 2.14 -5.26 -11.05
CA GLU A 128 1.16 -6.14 -11.71
C GLU A 128 1.74 -6.81 -12.97
N ASP A 129 2.55 -6.07 -13.73
CA ASP A 129 3.25 -6.58 -14.93
C ASP A 129 4.50 -7.43 -14.58
N GLY A 130 4.87 -7.59 -13.31
CA GLY A 130 6.08 -8.32 -12.87
C GLY A 130 7.39 -7.61 -13.22
N LYS A 131 7.37 -6.30 -13.46
CA LYS A 131 8.54 -5.48 -13.83
C LYS A 131 9.16 -4.76 -12.64
N ALA A 132 8.46 -4.67 -11.52
CA ALA A 132 8.97 -4.18 -10.25
C ALA A 132 8.55 -5.12 -9.12
N THR A 133 9.35 -5.16 -8.06
CA THR A 133 9.05 -5.92 -6.84
C THR A 133 8.48 -4.97 -5.80
N GLY A 134 7.38 -5.35 -5.17
CA GLY A 134 6.73 -4.53 -4.15
C GLY A 134 5.44 -5.20 -3.64
N PRO A 135 4.82 -4.65 -2.60
CA PRO A 135 3.51 -5.08 -2.13
C PRO A 135 2.44 -4.82 -3.21
N ARG A 136 1.29 -5.46 -3.08
CA ARG A 136 0.11 -5.08 -3.86
C ARG A 136 -0.27 -3.64 -3.51
N LEU A 137 -0.41 -2.77 -4.51
CA LEU A 137 -0.74 -1.37 -4.30
C LEU A 137 -2.21 -1.08 -4.62
N LEU A 138 -2.84 -0.31 -3.72
CA LEU A 138 -4.08 0.44 -3.98
C LEU A 138 -3.66 1.89 -4.15
N ALA A 139 -3.85 2.45 -5.35
CA ALA A 139 -3.34 3.76 -5.73
C ALA A 139 -4.44 4.83 -5.69
N ALA A 140 -4.09 6.04 -5.26
CA ALA A 140 -4.99 7.20 -5.22
C ALA A 140 -4.68 8.24 -6.32
N GLY A 141 -3.50 8.17 -6.93
CA GLY A 141 -3.07 9.16 -7.92
C GLY A 141 -2.77 10.52 -7.26
N THR A 142 -3.25 11.59 -7.87
CA THR A 142 -3.09 12.94 -7.32
C THR A 142 -4.09 13.17 -6.18
N GLY A 143 -3.58 13.38 -4.98
CA GLY A 143 -4.40 13.82 -3.84
C GLY A 143 -4.83 15.28 -4.00
N MET A 144 -6.02 15.62 -3.57
CA MET A 144 -6.64 16.93 -3.70
C MET A 144 -6.69 17.65 -2.35
N LYS A 145 -6.33 18.93 -2.32
CA LYS A 145 -6.43 19.81 -1.15
C LYS A 145 -6.97 21.16 -1.57
N GLY A 146 -7.50 21.93 -0.64
CA GLY A 146 -7.89 23.32 -0.90
C GLY A 146 -6.68 24.17 -1.30
N SER A 147 -6.91 25.25 -2.05
CA SER A 147 -5.86 26.12 -2.59
C SER A 147 -4.92 26.72 -1.54
N HIS A 148 -5.39 26.87 -0.30
CA HIS A 148 -4.63 27.33 0.85
C HIS A 148 -4.21 26.19 1.79
N GLY A 149 -4.41 24.92 1.39
CA GLY A 149 -4.05 23.74 2.17
C GLY A 149 -2.55 23.57 2.30
N ALA A 150 -2.08 23.24 3.51
CA ALA A 150 -0.68 22.99 3.80
C ALA A 150 -0.17 21.66 3.23
N GLY A 151 1.16 21.52 3.19
CA GLY A 151 1.85 20.28 2.82
C GLY A 151 2.27 20.20 1.37
N TYR A 152 3.22 19.30 1.11
CA TYR A 152 3.87 19.12 -0.19
C TYR A 152 3.25 18.01 -1.04
N ILE A 153 2.40 17.18 -0.43
CA ILE A 153 1.62 16.15 -1.13
C ILE A 153 0.26 16.75 -1.51
N GLY A 154 -0.26 16.32 -2.62
CA GLY A 154 -1.53 16.76 -3.13
C GLY A 154 -1.44 18.08 -3.91
N SER A 155 -2.31 18.22 -4.87
CA SER A 155 -2.44 19.44 -5.68
C SER A 155 -3.49 20.36 -5.09
N PRO A 156 -3.24 21.68 -5.08
CA PRO A 156 -4.22 22.68 -4.65
C PRO A 156 -5.38 22.75 -5.65
N HIS A 157 -6.59 22.93 -5.15
CA HIS A 157 -7.82 23.03 -5.93
C HIS A 157 -8.69 24.18 -5.42
N CYS A 158 -9.39 24.81 -6.32
CA CYS A 158 -10.35 25.88 -6.02
C CYS A 158 -11.67 25.61 -6.74
N GLY A 159 -12.67 25.25 -5.96
CA GLY A 159 -14.02 24.99 -6.47
C GLY A 159 -14.23 23.57 -7.02
N THR A 160 -15.49 23.23 -7.17
CA THR A 160 -15.95 21.88 -7.53
C THR A 160 -15.48 21.39 -8.89
N GLU A 161 -15.29 22.28 -9.86
CA GLU A 161 -14.88 21.89 -11.21
C GLU A 161 -13.43 21.41 -11.27
N GLU A 162 -12.52 22.03 -10.51
CA GLU A 162 -11.14 21.55 -10.45
C GLU A 162 -11.06 20.19 -9.74
N ILE A 163 -11.82 20.02 -8.65
CA ILE A 163 -11.95 18.72 -7.95
C ILE A 163 -12.47 17.66 -8.92
N ARG A 164 -13.59 17.95 -9.64
CA ARG A 164 -14.18 17.04 -10.62
C ARG A 164 -13.17 16.62 -11.68
N ASN A 165 -12.47 17.58 -12.25
CA ASN A 165 -11.49 17.31 -13.31
C ASN A 165 -10.36 16.39 -12.82
N THR A 166 -9.86 16.61 -11.60
CA THR A 166 -8.82 15.76 -11.01
C THR A 166 -9.35 14.38 -10.69
N CYS A 167 -10.57 14.25 -10.14
CA CYS A 167 -11.20 12.94 -9.93
C CYS A 167 -11.25 12.14 -11.24
N ARG A 168 -11.72 12.74 -12.32
CA ARG A 168 -11.82 12.08 -13.63
C ARG A 168 -10.47 11.74 -14.23
N GLN A 169 -9.44 12.58 -14.03
CA GLN A 169 -8.08 12.26 -14.44
C GLN A 169 -7.52 11.07 -13.65
N ASN A 170 -7.73 11.04 -12.34
CA ASN A 170 -7.34 9.92 -11.48
C ASN A 170 -8.02 8.63 -11.93
N LEU A 171 -9.35 8.64 -12.10
CA LEU A 171 -10.12 7.48 -12.57
C LEU A 171 -9.63 6.99 -13.94
N LYS A 172 -9.34 7.90 -14.88
CA LYS A 172 -8.78 7.55 -16.19
C LYS A 172 -7.42 6.87 -16.08
N ARG A 173 -6.65 7.15 -15.03
CA ARG A 173 -5.35 6.51 -14.75
C ARG A 173 -5.46 5.20 -13.96
N GLY A 174 -6.66 4.76 -13.62
CA GLY A 174 -6.91 3.48 -12.97
C GLY A 174 -6.61 3.47 -11.48
N VAL A 175 -6.90 4.57 -10.77
CA VAL A 175 -6.81 4.59 -9.30
C VAL A 175 -7.88 3.71 -8.66
N ASP A 176 -7.62 3.25 -7.44
CA ASP A 176 -8.56 2.44 -6.65
C ASP A 176 -9.39 3.29 -5.68
N LEU A 177 -8.93 4.49 -5.40
CA LEU A 177 -9.56 5.42 -4.46
C LEU A 177 -9.22 6.87 -4.81
N LEU A 178 -9.95 7.80 -4.22
CA LEU A 178 -9.66 9.23 -4.29
C LEU A 178 -9.18 9.72 -2.92
N LYS A 179 -8.16 10.57 -2.89
CA LYS A 179 -7.61 11.16 -1.65
C LYS A 179 -7.93 12.64 -1.55
N LEU A 180 -8.58 13.01 -0.44
CA LEU A 180 -8.81 14.40 -0.05
C LEU A 180 -7.99 14.74 1.20
N PHE A 181 -7.27 15.84 1.16
CA PHE A 181 -6.62 16.45 2.32
C PHE A 181 -7.53 17.56 2.83
N VAL A 182 -8.42 17.21 3.75
CA VAL A 182 -9.48 18.11 4.21
C VAL A 182 -8.98 19.09 5.27
N THR A 183 -8.04 18.64 6.10
CA THR A 183 -7.47 19.42 7.20
C THR A 183 -5.95 19.51 7.10
N PRO A 184 -5.28 20.42 7.85
CA PRO A 184 -3.82 20.44 7.93
C PRO A 184 -3.25 19.08 8.35
N GLY A 185 -2.13 18.71 7.73
CA GLY A 185 -1.39 17.49 8.10
C GLY A 185 -0.57 17.66 9.38
N VAL A 186 -0.16 16.54 9.95
CA VAL A 186 0.65 16.45 11.18
C VAL A 186 2.00 17.22 11.15
N PRO A 187 2.66 17.47 9.99
CA PRO A 187 4.01 18.05 10.00
C PRO A 187 4.10 19.53 10.40
N ASP A 188 2.99 20.23 10.53
CA ASP A 188 3.03 21.64 10.95
C ASP A 188 2.60 21.77 12.42
N PRO A 189 3.56 21.92 13.37
CA PRO A 189 3.25 22.03 14.78
C PRO A 189 2.48 23.30 15.16
N THR A 190 2.38 24.27 14.23
CA THR A 190 1.63 25.52 14.43
C THR A 190 0.22 25.44 13.87
N SER A 191 -0.11 24.42 13.09
CA SER A 191 -1.42 24.25 12.49
C SER A 191 -2.42 23.60 13.45
N SER A 192 -3.65 24.08 13.41
CA SER A 192 -4.80 23.45 14.07
C SER A 192 -5.46 22.45 13.11
N PHE A 193 -5.91 21.30 13.61
CA PHE A 193 -6.72 20.35 12.85
C PHE A 193 -8.16 20.82 12.59
N VAL A 194 -8.53 21.99 13.12
CA VAL A 194 -9.91 22.48 13.07
C VAL A 194 -10.32 23.07 11.71
N PRO A 195 -9.49 23.87 11.00
CA PRO A 195 -9.91 24.42 9.71
C PRO A 195 -10.04 23.35 8.64
N SER A 196 -11.18 23.30 7.95
CA SER A 196 -11.32 22.56 6.70
C SER A 196 -10.81 23.40 5.52
N PHE A 197 -9.99 22.82 4.67
CA PHE A 197 -9.49 23.45 3.45
C PHE A 197 -10.37 23.17 2.22
N LEU A 198 -11.37 22.33 2.38
CA LEU A 198 -12.37 22.03 1.35
C LEU A 198 -13.76 22.34 1.88
N SER A 199 -14.61 22.91 1.02
CA SER A 199 -16.02 23.10 1.32
C SER A 199 -16.78 21.78 1.26
N LEU A 200 -18.00 21.75 1.80
CA LEU A 200 -18.88 20.57 1.71
C LEU A 200 -19.23 20.25 0.24
N GLU A 201 -19.38 21.27 -0.60
CA GLU A 201 -19.67 21.12 -2.02
C GLU A 201 -18.50 20.43 -2.74
N GLU A 202 -17.27 20.84 -2.44
CA GLU A 202 -16.04 20.24 -3.00
C GLU A 202 -15.88 18.77 -2.57
N ILE A 203 -16.11 18.46 -1.29
CA ILE A 203 -16.06 17.09 -0.76
C ILE A 203 -17.18 16.26 -1.42
N SER A 204 -18.41 16.77 -1.47
CA SER A 204 -19.55 16.08 -2.08
C SER A 204 -19.32 15.83 -3.56
N MET A 205 -18.66 16.75 -4.27
CA MET A 205 -18.27 16.56 -5.66
C MET A 205 -17.33 15.35 -5.83
N ALA A 206 -16.29 15.26 -5.02
CA ALA A 206 -15.35 14.15 -5.09
C ALA A 206 -16.01 12.80 -4.77
N VAL A 207 -16.97 12.78 -3.83
CA VAL A 207 -17.71 11.55 -3.45
C VAL A 207 -18.69 11.12 -4.55
N SER A 208 -19.18 12.07 -5.36
CA SER A 208 -20.15 11.80 -6.43
C SER A 208 -19.55 11.23 -7.71
N GLU A 209 -18.23 11.39 -7.93
CA GLU A 209 -17.50 10.87 -9.09
C GLU A 209 -17.00 9.43 -8.84
#